data_6b2bf561aa7fc3428baa1916d0650324
#
_entry.id   6b2bf561aa7fc3428baa1916d0650324
#
_cell.length_a   1.000
_cell.length_b   1.000
_cell.length_c   1.000
_cell.angle_alpha   90.00
_cell.angle_beta   90.00
_cell.angle_gamma   90.00
#
_symmetry.space_group_name_H-M   'P 1'
#
loop_
_entity.id
_entity.type
_entity.pdbx_description
1 polymer ?
#
loop_
_entity_poly.entity_id
_entity_poly.type
_entity_poly.pdbx_seq_one_letter_code
_entity_poly.pdbx_strand_id
1 'polypeptide(L)'
;TSEAEEVHATLHFKALKDEKGDFSVTAGAGFGLGTTSENLQGAINGEMFEVEEMYPAYIAVAEMQNEKTALSAMKFAIEAEKVHADLFGQAKKAVDNGKDLEVEKILLCPVCGFITITGEEDNCPICKAKKEIFVEY
;
A
#
# COMPACT_ATOMS: atom_id res chain seq x y z
N THR A 1 -5.06 1.35 5.83
CA THR A 1 -3.99 0.58 5.13
C THR A 1 -4.15 -0.93 5.26
N SER A 2 -4.42 -1.55 6.42
CA SER A 2 -4.52 -3.03 6.54
C SER A 2 -5.34 -3.71 5.44
N GLU A 3 -6.46 -3.16 5.03
CA GLU A 3 -7.26 -3.69 3.91
C GLU A 3 -6.65 -3.35 2.54
N ALA A 4 -5.86 -2.29 2.42
CA ALA A 4 -5.07 -2.03 1.22
C ALA A 4 -4.01 -3.12 1.04
N GLU A 5 -3.38 -3.57 2.13
CA GLU A 5 -2.44 -4.70 2.10
C GLU A 5 -3.12 -6.02 1.68
N GLU A 6 -4.37 -6.23 2.05
CA GLU A 6 -5.15 -7.37 1.54
C GLU A 6 -5.38 -7.29 0.03
N VAL A 7 -5.61 -6.08 -0.49
CA VAL A 7 -5.69 -5.84 -1.96
C VAL A 7 -4.36 -6.17 -2.62
N HIS A 8 -3.22 -5.70 -2.09
CA HIS A 8 -1.88 -6.01 -2.61
C HIS A 8 -1.59 -7.51 -2.58
N ALA A 9 -1.81 -8.17 -1.45
CA ALA A 9 -1.65 -9.62 -1.33
C ALA A 9 -2.50 -10.36 -2.37
N THR A 10 -3.75 -9.95 -2.56
CA THR A 10 -4.65 -10.55 -3.55
C THR A 10 -4.12 -10.39 -4.98
N LEU A 11 -3.58 -9.21 -5.33
CA LEU A 11 -2.97 -8.98 -6.64
C LEU A 11 -1.75 -9.86 -6.87
N HIS A 12 -0.89 -10.00 -5.87
CA HIS A 12 0.29 -10.86 -5.93
C HIS A 12 -0.09 -12.34 -6.07
N PHE A 13 -1.04 -12.83 -5.29
CA PHE A 13 -1.55 -14.20 -5.44
C PHE A 13 -2.17 -14.47 -6.80
N LYS A 14 -2.90 -13.52 -7.37
CA LYS A 14 -3.44 -13.65 -8.73
C LYS A 14 -2.35 -13.75 -9.80
N ALA A 15 -1.20 -13.16 -9.58
CA ALA A 15 -0.06 -13.29 -10.49
C ALA A 15 0.51 -14.72 -10.51
N LEU A 16 0.31 -15.51 -9.46
CA LEU A 16 0.76 -16.91 -9.31
C LEU A 16 -0.26 -17.94 -9.82
N LYS A 17 -1.35 -17.54 -10.44
CA LYS A 17 -2.49 -18.43 -10.80
C LYS A 17 -2.11 -19.67 -11.63
N ASP A 18 -1.06 -19.59 -12.43
CA ASP A 18 -0.60 -20.67 -13.30
C ASP A 18 0.54 -21.51 -12.66
N GLU A 19 1.07 -21.06 -11.52
CA GLU A 19 2.09 -21.75 -10.76
C GLU A 19 1.46 -22.81 -9.85
N LYS A 20 2.14 -23.97 -9.73
CA LYS A 20 1.68 -25.09 -8.93
C LYS A 20 2.79 -25.58 -8.00
N GLY A 21 2.40 -25.96 -6.81
CA GLY A 21 3.30 -26.50 -5.81
C GLY A 21 3.24 -25.75 -4.50
N ASP A 22 4.08 -26.15 -3.56
CA ASP A 22 4.24 -25.48 -2.28
C ASP A 22 5.36 -24.45 -2.38
N PHE A 23 5.08 -23.23 -1.98
CA PHE A 23 6.05 -22.16 -1.94
C PHE A 23 6.31 -21.76 -0.49
N SER A 24 7.56 -21.50 -0.16
CA SER A 24 7.96 -21.00 1.14
C SER A 24 8.96 -19.87 0.98
N VAL A 25 8.65 -18.73 1.61
CA VAL A 25 9.56 -17.61 1.71
C VAL A 25 9.70 -17.21 3.18
N THR A 26 10.86 -16.66 3.54
CA THR A 26 11.06 -16.03 4.83
C THR A 26 11.33 -14.55 4.61
N ALA A 27 10.49 -13.72 5.20
CA ALA A 27 10.66 -12.27 5.18
C ALA A 27 10.76 -11.74 6.62
N GLY A 28 11.65 -10.78 6.84
CA GLY A 28 11.70 -10.05 8.09
C GLY A 28 10.56 -9.02 8.16
N ALA A 29 9.88 -8.96 9.30
CA ALA A 29 8.91 -7.91 9.57
C ALA A 29 9.27 -7.25 10.91
N GLY A 30 9.44 -5.93 10.89
CA GLY A 30 9.57 -5.14 12.12
C GLY A 30 8.20 -4.89 12.71
N PHE A 31 8.05 -5.14 14.00
CA PHE A 31 6.84 -4.77 14.72
C PHE A 31 7.20 -4.36 16.14
N GLY A 32 6.35 -3.54 16.73
CA GLY A 32 6.53 -3.06 18.10
C GLY A 32 5.26 -2.40 18.60
N LEU A 33 5.25 -2.10 19.89
CA LEU A 33 4.18 -1.35 20.52
C LEU A 33 4.79 -0.17 21.28
N GLY A 34 4.41 1.03 20.87
CA GLY A 34 4.85 2.28 21.46
C GLY A 34 3.69 3.28 21.59
N THR A 35 4.02 4.53 21.76
CA THR A 35 3.07 5.64 21.63
C THR A 35 2.51 5.71 20.22
N THR A 36 1.42 6.44 20.05
CA THR A 36 0.82 6.65 18.71
C THR A 36 1.84 7.21 17.70
N SER A 37 2.66 8.19 18.13
CA SER A 37 3.71 8.76 17.27
C SER A 37 4.78 7.75 16.87
N GLU A 38 5.23 6.90 17.81
CA GLU A 38 6.19 5.83 17.53
C GLU A 38 5.60 4.75 16.62
N ASN A 39 4.35 4.38 16.82
CA ASN A 39 3.66 3.41 15.95
C ASN A 39 3.49 3.95 14.53
N LEU A 40 3.12 5.23 14.37
CA LEU A 40 3.05 5.89 13.08
C LEU A 40 4.42 5.98 12.39
N GLN A 41 5.49 6.22 13.15
CA GLN A 41 6.84 6.18 12.59
C GLN A 41 7.21 4.77 12.10
N GLY A 42 6.81 3.74 12.85
CA GLY A 42 6.98 2.35 12.42
C GLY A 42 6.25 2.05 11.09
N ALA A 43 5.01 2.52 10.95
CA ALA A 43 4.25 2.40 9.72
C ALA A 43 4.93 3.12 8.54
N ILE A 44 5.34 4.39 8.72
CA ILE A 44 6.09 5.14 7.71
C ILE A 44 7.35 4.38 7.27
N ASN A 45 8.10 3.83 8.21
CA ASN A 45 9.32 3.09 7.90
C ASN A 45 9.03 1.83 7.08
N GLY A 46 7.91 1.15 7.34
CA GLY A 46 7.46 -0.01 6.57
C GLY A 46 7.14 0.38 5.12
N GLU A 47 6.26 1.35 4.92
CA GLU A 47 5.88 1.83 3.58
C GLU A 47 7.11 2.34 2.80
N MET A 48 7.99 3.10 3.44
CA MET A 48 9.21 3.61 2.79
C MET A 48 10.19 2.49 2.42
N PHE A 49 10.32 1.43 3.22
CA PHE A 49 11.09 0.25 2.84
C PHE A 49 10.52 -0.41 1.57
N GLU A 50 9.21 -0.51 1.47
CA GLU A 50 8.55 -1.05 0.28
C GLU A 50 8.79 -0.19 -0.96
N VAL A 51 8.70 1.12 -0.81
CA VAL A 51 8.90 2.10 -1.90
C VAL A 51 10.36 2.18 -2.35
N GLU A 52 11.31 2.17 -1.41
CA GLU A 52 12.71 2.47 -1.72
C GLU A 52 13.55 1.22 -2.00
N GLU A 53 13.19 0.06 -1.41
CA GLU A 53 14.00 -1.15 -1.48
C GLU A 53 13.25 -2.34 -2.07
N MET A 54 12.13 -2.73 -1.49
CA MET A 54 11.44 -4.00 -1.79
C MET A 54 10.87 -4.02 -3.21
N TYR A 55 9.92 -3.12 -3.51
CA TYR A 55 9.28 -3.10 -4.83
C TYR A 55 10.23 -2.75 -5.98
N PRO A 56 11.18 -1.81 -5.85
CA PRO A 56 12.17 -1.59 -6.91
C PRO A 56 12.95 -2.85 -7.29
N ALA A 57 13.37 -3.64 -6.30
CA ALA A 57 14.08 -4.90 -6.55
C ALA A 57 13.16 -5.94 -7.23
N TYR A 58 11.94 -6.10 -6.75
CA TYR A 58 10.99 -7.05 -7.31
C TYR A 58 10.54 -6.68 -8.71
N ILE A 59 10.30 -5.41 -8.98
CA ILE A 59 9.96 -4.87 -10.30
C ILE A 59 11.08 -5.16 -11.30
N ALA A 60 12.35 -4.91 -10.92
CA ALA A 60 13.49 -5.19 -11.78
C ALA A 60 13.60 -6.68 -12.15
N VAL A 61 13.34 -7.58 -11.20
CA VAL A 61 13.32 -9.03 -11.46
C VAL A 61 12.14 -9.42 -12.35
N ALA A 62 10.94 -8.90 -12.07
CA ALA A 62 9.75 -9.19 -12.89
C ALA A 62 9.90 -8.68 -14.34
N GLU A 63 10.55 -7.53 -14.53
CA GLU A 63 10.90 -7.01 -15.87
C GLU A 63 11.89 -7.92 -16.59
N MET A 64 12.96 -8.34 -15.90
CA MET A 64 13.96 -9.24 -16.45
C MET A 64 13.37 -10.60 -16.86
N GLN A 65 12.43 -11.12 -16.08
CA GLN A 65 11.75 -12.38 -16.32
C GLN A 65 10.54 -12.25 -17.25
N ASN A 66 10.17 -11.03 -17.66
CA ASN A 66 8.98 -10.74 -18.46
C ASN A 66 7.65 -11.19 -17.82
N GLU A 67 7.57 -11.12 -16.49
CA GLU A 67 6.40 -11.48 -15.69
C GLU A 67 5.41 -10.31 -15.62
N LYS A 68 4.65 -10.09 -16.70
CA LYS A 68 3.81 -8.90 -16.90
C LYS A 68 2.72 -8.72 -15.84
N THR A 69 2.12 -9.81 -15.37
CA THR A 69 1.05 -9.77 -14.36
C THR A 69 1.62 -9.35 -13.00
N ALA A 70 2.73 -9.94 -12.59
CA ALA A 70 3.45 -9.58 -11.37
C ALA A 70 3.94 -8.13 -11.43
N LEU A 71 4.53 -7.73 -12.55
CA LEU A 71 4.99 -6.37 -12.79
C LEU A 71 3.86 -5.34 -12.64
N SER A 72 2.67 -5.63 -13.18
CA SER A 72 1.51 -4.73 -13.05
C SER A 72 1.04 -4.63 -11.59
N ALA A 73 0.97 -5.76 -10.88
CA ALA A 73 0.58 -5.79 -9.46
C ALA A 73 1.56 -4.97 -8.60
N MET A 74 2.85 -5.18 -8.77
CA MET A 74 3.90 -4.46 -8.03
C MET A 74 3.92 -2.95 -8.35
N LYS A 75 3.67 -2.57 -9.60
CA LYS A 75 3.56 -1.14 -9.98
C LYS A 75 2.33 -0.47 -9.39
N PHE A 76 1.23 -1.17 -9.20
CA PHE A 76 0.07 -0.62 -8.47
C PHE A 76 0.39 -0.46 -7.00
N ALA A 77 0.97 -1.46 -6.37
CA ALA A 77 1.31 -1.44 -4.96
C ALA A 77 2.29 -0.29 -4.65
N ILE A 78 3.45 -0.22 -5.29
CA ILE A 78 4.45 0.84 -5.00
C ILE A 78 3.88 2.26 -5.09
N GLU A 79 2.94 2.51 -6.00
CA GLU A 79 2.30 3.83 -6.07
C GLU A 79 1.29 4.05 -4.93
N ALA A 80 0.64 3.00 -4.43
CA ALA A 80 -0.21 3.08 -3.25
C ALA A 80 0.60 3.29 -1.98
N GLU A 81 1.73 2.59 -1.79
CA GLU A 81 2.60 2.73 -0.61
C GLU A 81 3.17 4.14 -0.46
N LYS A 82 3.47 4.82 -1.58
CA LYS A 82 3.85 6.24 -1.54
C LYS A 82 2.77 7.13 -0.91
N VAL A 83 1.52 6.85 -1.21
CA VAL A 83 0.38 7.57 -0.64
C VAL A 83 0.17 7.20 0.81
N HIS A 84 0.30 5.92 1.17
CA HIS A 84 0.18 5.45 2.55
C HIS A 84 1.25 6.10 3.44
N ALA A 85 2.52 6.13 2.99
CA ALA A 85 3.61 6.79 3.71
C ALA A 85 3.31 8.27 3.97
N ASP A 86 2.77 8.98 2.98
CA ASP A 86 2.40 10.40 3.12
C ASP A 86 1.25 10.58 4.13
N LEU A 87 0.21 9.76 4.05
CA LEU A 87 -0.93 9.81 4.97
C LEU A 87 -0.51 9.50 6.41
N PHE A 88 0.34 8.49 6.64
CA PHE A 88 0.92 8.24 7.95
C PHE A 88 1.79 9.41 8.44
N GLY A 89 2.53 10.04 7.54
CA GLY A 89 3.31 11.24 7.83
C GLY A 89 2.43 12.42 8.29
N GLN A 90 1.30 12.64 7.62
CA GLN A 90 0.32 13.67 8.00
C GLN A 90 -0.28 13.36 9.38
N ALA A 91 -0.70 12.11 9.62
CA ALA A 91 -1.24 11.67 10.91
C ALA A 91 -0.21 11.84 12.03
N LYS A 92 1.05 11.42 11.80
CA LYS A 92 2.13 11.59 12.78
C LYS A 92 2.36 13.06 13.12
N LYS A 93 2.39 13.92 12.11
CA LYS A 93 2.55 15.37 12.33
C LYS A 93 1.41 15.96 13.16
N ALA A 94 0.17 15.52 12.96
CA ALA A 94 -0.95 15.93 13.78
C ALA A 94 -0.77 15.50 15.24
N VAL A 95 -0.46 14.22 15.45
CA VAL A 95 -0.23 13.64 16.80
C VAL A 95 0.92 14.31 17.53
N ASP A 96 2.05 14.58 16.87
CA ASP A 96 3.20 15.27 17.45
C ASP A 96 2.87 16.71 17.88
N ASN A 97 1.82 17.31 17.30
CA ASN A 97 1.27 18.60 17.71
C ASN A 97 0.09 18.49 18.71
N GLY A 98 -0.14 17.31 19.28
CA GLY A 98 -1.21 17.07 20.26
C GLY A 98 -2.62 17.10 19.66
N LYS A 99 -2.76 16.79 18.36
CA LYS A 99 -4.01 16.77 17.62
C LYS A 99 -4.23 15.40 16.98
N ASP A 100 -5.44 15.16 16.51
CA ASP A 100 -5.74 14.08 15.58
C ASP A 100 -5.71 14.57 14.13
N LEU A 101 -5.58 13.63 13.20
CA LEU A 101 -5.79 13.95 11.78
C LEU A 101 -7.29 14.14 11.54
N GLU A 102 -7.67 15.36 11.15
CA GLU A 102 -9.07 15.68 10.87
C GLU A 102 -9.43 15.17 9.47
N VAL A 103 -10.22 14.11 9.42
CA VAL A 103 -10.76 13.52 8.19
C VAL A 103 -12.24 13.20 8.39
N GLU A 104 -13.06 13.45 7.36
CA GLU A 104 -14.48 13.10 7.41
C GLU A 104 -14.70 11.63 7.03
N LYS A 105 -13.89 11.13 6.12
CA LYS A 105 -13.95 9.76 5.60
C LYS A 105 -12.64 9.33 4.99
N ILE A 106 -12.46 8.03 4.94
CA ILE A 106 -11.34 7.38 4.24
C ILE A 106 -11.93 6.54 3.12
N LEU A 107 -11.42 6.70 1.91
CA LEU A 107 -11.85 5.96 0.74
C LEU A 107 -10.72 5.05 0.26
N LEU A 108 -10.98 3.77 0.10
CA LEU A 108 -10.05 2.75 -0.39
C LEU A 108 -10.47 2.28 -1.79
N CYS A 109 -9.55 2.33 -2.74
CA CYS A 109 -9.72 1.69 -4.04
C CYS A 109 -9.52 0.17 -3.92
N PRO A 110 -10.57 -0.66 -4.14
CA PRO A 110 -10.46 -2.11 -3.97
C PRO A 110 -9.70 -2.80 -5.11
N VAL A 111 -9.22 -2.05 -6.09
CA VAL A 111 -8.47 -2.57 -7.24
C VAL A 111 -6.97 -2.52 -7.02
N CYS A 112 -6.46 -1.46 -6.38
CA CYS A 112 -5.01 -1.25 -6.27
C CYS A 112 -4.53 -0.82 -4.88
N GLY A 113 -5.42 -0.71 -3.89
CA GLY A 113 -5.04 -0.30 -2.53
C GLY A 113 -4.88 1.21 -2.32
N PHE A 114 -5.05 2.05 -3.35
CA PHE A 114 -4.99 3.50 -3.18
C PHE A 114 -5.97 4.00 -2.12
N ILE A 115 -5.52 4.88 -1.25
CA ILE A 115 -6.32 5.52 -0.20
C ILE A 115 -6.37 7.02 -0.45
N THR A 116 -7.54 7.63 -0.26
CA THR A 116 -7.71 9.08 -0.20
C THR A 116 -8.55 9.48 1.00
N ILE A 117 -8.25 10.65 1.55
CA ILE A 117 -8.99 11.29 2.64
C ILE A 117 -9.74 12.54 2.18
N THR A 118 -9.53 12.99 0.95
CA THR A 118 -10.23 14.14 0.35
C THR A 118 -11.45 13.70 -0.45
N GLY A 119 -11.33 12.58 -1.13
CA GLY A 119 -12.37 12.05 -2.01
C GLY A 119 -12.69 12.97 -3.20
N GLU A 120 -11.74 13.77 -3.64
CA GLU A 120 -11.93 14.71 -4.76
C GLU A 120 -11.77 14.03 -6.14
N GLU A 121 -11.16 12.86 -6.17
CA GLU A 121 -10.85 12.13 -7.40
C GLU A 121 -12.11 11.51 -8.03
N ASP A 122 -12.38 11.75 -9.31
CA ASP A 122 -13.43 11.05 -10.07
C ASP A 122 -13.05 9.61 -10.40
N ASN A 123 -11.75 9.36 -10.58
CA ASN A 123 -11.18 8.05 -10.85
C ASN A 123 -9.89 7.86 -10.05
N CYS A 124 -9.59 6.62 -9.70
CA CYS A 124 -8.34 6.28 -9.04
C CYS A 124 -7.13 6.81 -9.84
N PRO A 125 -6.24 7.60 -9.25
CA PRO A 125 -5.08 8.14 -9.95
C PRO A 125 -4.11 7.04 -10.41
N ILE A 126 -4.10 5.88 -9.73
CA ILE A 126 -3.21 4.75 -10.00
C ILE A 126 -3.80 3.82 -11.07
N CYS A 127 -4.89 3.15 -10.78
CA CYS A 127 -5.45 2.10 -11.65
C CYS A 127 -6.59 2.57 -12.57
N LYS A 128 -7.02 3.82 -12.45
CA LYS A 128 -8.10 4.45 -13.21
C LYS A 128 -9.50 3.86 -12.94
N ALA A 129 -9.65 3.03 -11.92
CA ALA A 129 -10.96 2.56 -11.48
C ALA A 129 -11.85 3.74 -11.09
N LYS A 130 -13.15 3.61 -11.34
CA LYS A 130 -14.12 4.66 -11.01
C LYS A 130 -14.31 4.76 -9.49
N LYS A 131 -14.53 5.98 -9.00
CA LYS A 131 -14.74 6.28 -7.57
C LYS A 131 -15.93 5.53 -6.97
N GLU A 132 -16.98 5.26 -7.76
CA GLU A 132 -18.19 4.58 -7.28
C GLU A 132 -17.93 3.19 -6.70
N ILE A 133 -16.78 2.58 -7.00
CA ILE A 133 -16.42 1.27 -6.42
C ILE A 133 -15.54 1.38 -5.17
N PHE A 134 -15.15 2.59 -4.77
CA PHE A 134 -14.32 2.76 -3.57
C PHE A 134 -15.10 2.36 -2.32
N VAL A 135 -14.40 1.78 -1.37
CA VAL A 135 -14.96 1.41 -0.06
C VAL A 135 -14.73 2.58 0.89
N GLU A 136 -15.78 3.01 1.56
CA GLU A 136 -15.76 4.12 2.53
C GLU A 136 -15.68 3.58 3.97
N TYR A 137 -14.83 4.23 4.79
CA TYR A 137 -14.61 3.95 6.21
C TYR A 137 -14.79 5.22 7.05
#